data_f2cac2d8cbf0eea51a0d55562cb623a0
#
_entry.id   f2cac2d8cbf0eea51a0d55562cb623a0
#
_cell.length_a   1.000
_cell.length_b   1.000
_cell.length_c   1.000
_cell.angle_alpha   90.00
_cell.angle_beta   90.00
_cell.angle_gamma   90.00
#
_symmetry.space_group_name_H-M   'P 1'
#
loop_
_entity.id
_entity.type
_entity.pdbx_description
1 polymer ?
#
loop_
_entity_poly.entity_id
_entity_poly.type
_entity_poly.pdbx_seq_one_letter_code
_entity_poly.pdbx_strand_id
1 'polypeptide(L)'
;MCIRDSSLSKARALNKSARPAYEKLLAAHGQKLLYTTPWPASGIWSKDKVDSVAALKALSIRTYDTTSQDVMQKAGARAQNISFADAMPRIASGEVNAVLSSGDGGAGRKLWEHLPRFAEINYAMPVSVATMNLQAYQALDAKSRRAIDQAAAQTEAEQWKRIEGRLQQNYANMRKNGVTIDTAVPMPVRKALKDAAADSVKQWEAAAGPDGLNILKAMRRP
;
A
#
# COMPACT_ATOMS: atom_id res chain seq x y z
N MET A 1 0.33 -8.96 2.18
CA MET A 1 1.46 -8.10 1.79
C MET A 1 2.31 -8.83 0.77
N CYS A 2 2.42 -8.35 -0.42
CA CYS A 2 3.22 -8.99 -1.46
C CYS A 2 4.44 -8.15 -1.76
N ILE A 3 5.60 -8.52 -1.21
CA ILE A 3 6.91 -8.06 -1.70
C ILE A 3 7.09 -8.40 -3.20
N ARG A 4 6.09 -9.04 -3.82
CA ARG A 4 6.05 -9.44 -5.23
C ARG A 4 5.45 -8.40 -6.16
N ASP A 5 4.72 -7.41 -5.66
CA ASP A 5 4.17 -6.27 -6.41
C ASP A 5 5.13 -5.07 -6.40
N SER A 6 6.42 -5.35 -6.53
CA SER A 6 7.49 -4.35 -6.55
C SER A 6 7.48 -3.43 -7.79
N SER A 7 6.48 -3.56 -8.66
CA SER A 7 6.26 -2.69 -9.82
C SER A 7 4.77 -2.49 -10.07
N LEU A 8 4.41 -1.35 -10.69
CA LEU A 8 3.02 -1.05 -11.06
C LEU A 8 2.41 -2.08 -12.00
N SER A 9 3.20 -2.67 -12.90
CA SER A 9 2.74 -3.73 -13.79
C SER A 9 2.34 -4.99 -13.01
N LYS A 10 3.13 -5.40 -12.04
CA LYS A 10 2.82 -6.54 -11.16
C LYS A 10 1.61 -6.25 -10.26
N ALA A 11 1.52 -5.05 -9.68
CA ALA A 11 0.36 -4.65 -8.89
C ALA A 11 -0.93 -4.67 -9.73
N ARG A 12 -0.87 -4.21 -10.98
CA ARG A 12 -2.01 -4.26 -11.93
C ARG A 12 -2.41 -5.70 -12.26
N ALA A 13 -1.44 -6.57 -12.54
CA ALA A 13 -1.69 -7.99 -12.81
C ALA A 13 -2.31 -8.69 -11.59
N LEU A 14 -1.79 -8.42 -10.39
CA LEU A 14 -2.35 -8.93 -9.12
C LEU A 14 -3.80 -8.48 -8.94
N ASN A 15 -4.08 -7.18 -9.09
CA ASN A 15 -5.44 -6.64 -8.97
C ASN A 15 -6.40 -7.30 -9.95
N LYS A 16 -5.98 -7.47 -11.21
CA LYS A 16 -6.79 -8.15 -12.25
C LYS A 16 -7.08 -9.61 -11.87
N SER A 17 -6.08 -10.34 -11.37
CA SER A 17 -6.23 -11.73 -10.97
C SER A 17 -7.05 -11.90 -9.69
N ALA A 18 -7.02 -10.93 -8.77
CA ALA A 18 -7.74 -10.96 -7.51
C ALA A 18 -9.19 -10.48 -7.64
N ARG A 19 -9.53 -9.72 -8.69
CA ARG A 19 -10.84 -9.11 -8.87
C ARG A 19 -12.03 -10.08 -8.71
N PRO A 20 -12.05 -11.29 -9.34
CA PRO A 20 -13.17 -12.22 -9.18
C PRO A 20 -13.37 -12.67 -7.73
N ALA A 21 -12.28 -12.87 -6.98
CA ALA A 21 -12.34 -13.23 -5.57
C ALA A 21 -12.87 -12.07 -4.71
N TYR A 22 -12.48 -10.83 -5.00
CA TYR A 22 -13.03 -9.64 -4.33
C TYR A 22 -14.53 -9.49 -4.62
N GLU A 23 -14.96 -9.64 -5.87
CA GLU A 23 -16.37 -9.55 -6.26
C GLU A 23 -17.22 -10.58 -5.51
N LYS A 24 -16.76 -11.84 -5.46
CA LYS A 24 -17.41 -12.93 -4.73
C LYS A 24 -17.50 -12.65 -3.23
N LEU A 25 -16.39 -12.24 -2.60
CA LEU A 25 -16.32 -11.94 -1.18
C LEU A 25 -17.23 -10.76 -0.81
N LEU A 26 -17.16 -9.67 -1.56
CA LEU A 26 -17.96 -8.48 -1.32
C LEU A 26 -19.45 -8.74 -1.53
N ALA A 27 -19.82 -9.52 -2.56
CA ALA A 27 -21.21 -9.91 -2.79
C ALA A 27 -21.79 -10.75 -1.64
N ALA A 28 -20.99 -11.66 -1.06
CA ALA A 28 -21.39 -12.43 0.13
C ALA A 28 -21.66 -11.54 1.36
N HIS A 29 -21.11 -10.31 1.37
CA HIS A 29 -21.32 -9.30 2.41
C HIS A 29 -22.27 -8.18 1.96
N GLY A 30 -23.11 -8.43 0.94
CA GLY A 30 -24.09 -7.47 0.47
C GLY A 30 -23.50 -6.24 -0.24
N GLN A 31 -22.28 -6.34 -0.78
CA GLN A 31 -21.59 -5.25 -1.48
C GLN A 31 -21.36 -5.58 -2.95
N LYS A 32 -21.66 -4.65 -3.84
CA LYS A 32 -21.27 -4.66 -5.25
C LYS A 32 -19.91 -3.97 -5.37
N LEU A 33 -18.90 -4.67 -5.86
CA LEU A 33 -17.63 -4.03 -6.26
C LEU A 33 -17.88 -3.18 -7.50
N LEU A 34 -17.57 -1.90 -7.43
CA LEU A 34 -17.63 -0.98 -8.57
C LEU A 34 -16.27 -0.92 -9.26
N TYR A 35 -15.25 -0.42 -8.57
CA TYR A 35 -13.90 -0.29 -9.13
C TYR A 35 -12.84 -0.31 -8.04
N THR A 36 -11.59 -0.45 -8.48
CA THR A 36 -10.39 -0.34 -7.64
C THR A 36 -9.49 0.78 -8.15
N THR A 37 -8.82 1.47 -7.24
CA THR A 37 -7.82 2.49 -7.59
C THR A 37 -6.48 2.18 -6.95
N PRO A 38 -5.36 2.28 -7.70
CA PRO A 38 -4.05 1.99 -7.15
C PRO A 38 -3.55 3.15 -6.27
N TRP A 39 -2.80 2.80 -5.22
CA TRP A 39 -1.96 3.73 -4.48
C TRP A 39 -0.51 3.58 -4.91
N PRO A 40 0.30 4.65 -4.82
CA PRO A 40 1.74 4.52 -4.95
C PRO A 40 2.31 3.56 -3.91
N ALA A 41 3.46 2.97 -4.21
CA ALA A 41 4.14 2.09 -3.28
C ALA A 41 4.43 2.78 -1.94
N SER A 42 4.23 2.03 -0.85
CA SER A 42 4.63 2.49 0.48
C SER A 42 6.15 2.43 0.64
N GLY A 43 6.71 3.51 1.13
CA GLY A 43 8.11 3.64 1.55
C GLY A 43 8.20 4.05 3.02
N ILE A 44 9.41 4.27 3.50
CA ILE A 44 9.67 4.75 4.84
C ILE A 44 10.04 6.23 4.78
N TRP A 45 9.17 7.09 5.31
CA TRP A 45 9.52 8.44 5.68
C TRP A 45 10.30 8.39 6.98
N SER A 46 11.43 9.08 7.08
CA SER A 46 12.29 9.01 8.26
C SER A 46 13.06 10.30 8.50
N LYS A 47 13.46 10.50 9.74
CA LYS A 47 14.37 11.57 10.12
C LYS A 47 15.76 11.31 9.54
N ASP A 48 16.27 10.09 9.76
CA ASP A 48 17.61 9.67 9.36
C ASP A 48 17.56 8.68 8.20
N LYS A 49 18.70 8.48 7.53
CA LYS A 49 18.81 7.54 6.41
C LYS A 49 18.65 6.09 6.84
N VAL A 50 17.83 5.32 6.10
CA VAL A 50 17.63 3.88 6.34
C VAL A 50 18.52 3.08 5.38
N ASP A 51 19.82 3.07 5.63
CA ASP A 51 20.84 2.46 4.76
C ASP A 51 21.47 1.18 5.32
N SER A 52 21.05 0.74 6.49
CA SER A 52 21.56 -0.47 7.13
C SER A 52 20.48 -1.15 7.98
N VAL A 53 20.71 -2.41 8.33
CA VAL A 53 19.82 -3.15 9.26
C VAL A 53 19.85 -2.49 10.64
N ALA A 54 20.98 -1.90 11.05
CA ALA A 54 21.07 -1.16 12.30
C ALA A 54 20.18 0.10 12.27
N ALA A 55 20.22 0.87 11.17
CA ALA A 55 19.35 2.03 10.98
C ALA A 55 17.86 1.62 10.96
N LEU A 56 17.50 0.49 10.33
CA LEU A 56 16.15 -0.05 10.36
C LEU A 56 15.69 -0.37 11.79
N LYS A 57 16.55 -0.99 12.61
CA LYS A 57 16.26 -1.33 14.01
C LYS A 57 16.14 -0.11 14.93
N ALA A 58 16.77 1.00 14.58
CA ALA A 58 16.69 2.26 15.34
C ALA A 58 15.36 3.00 15.12
N LEU A 59 14.51 2.57 14.20
CA LEU A 59 13.26 3.25 13.91
C LEU A 59 12.22 3.05 15.01
N SER A 60 11.60 4.16 15.44
CA SER A 60 10.30 4.20 16.10
C SER A 60 9.28 4.56 15.00
N ILE A 61 8.64 3.55 14.42
CA ILE A 61 7.90 3.71 13.15
C ILE A 61 6.40 3.57 13.34
N ARG A 62 5.65 4.55 12.82
CA ARG A 62 4.21 4.44 12.63
C ARG A 62 3.91 3.54 11.44
N THR A 63 3.01 2.58 11.60
CA THR A 63 2.43 1.74 10.55
C THR A 63 0.92 1.97 10.42
N TYR A 64 0.30 1.44 9.37
CA TYR A 64 -1.11 1.71 9.06
C TYR A 64 -2.03 0.49 9.25
N ASP A 65 -1.47 -0.69 9.51
CA ASP A 65 -2.20 -1.92 9.80
C ASP A 65 -1.37 -2.85 10.70
N THR A 66 -2.02 -3.89 11.22
CA THR A 66 -1.39 -4.86 12.11
C THR A 66 -0.33 -5.71 11.39
N THR A 67 -0.51 -6.02 10.11
CA THR A 67 0.46 -6.79 9.33
C THR A 67 1.76 -6.03 9.14
N SER A 68 1.68 -4.75 8.79
CA SER A 68 2.87 -3.91 8.65
C SER A 68 3.54 -3.65 10.00
N GLN A 69 2.79 -3.55 11.09
CA GLN A 69 3.34 -3.50 12.44
C GLN A 69 4.16 -4.76 12.76
N ASP A 70 3.58 -5.95 12.56
CA ASP A 70 4.25 -7.24 12.81
C ASP A 70 5.54 -7.37 11.99
N VAL A 71 5.48 -7.05 10.70
CA VAL A 71 6.66 -7.11 9.82
C VAL A 71 7.77 -6.17 10.27
N MET A 72 7.44 -4.92 10.62
CA MET A 72 8.45 -3.96 11.08
C MET A 72 9.05 -4.35 12.43
N GLN A 73 8.23 -4.90 13.35
CA GLN A 73 8.71 -5.43 14.62
C GLN A 73 9.64 -6.64 14.43
N LYS A 74 9.28 -7.60 13.56
CA LYS A 74 10.14 -8.74 13.20
C LYS A 74 11.44 -8.32 12.52
N ALA A 75 11.42 -7.20 11.79
CA ALA A 75 12.63 -6.59 11.24
C ALA A 75 13.47 -5.85 12.30
N GLY A 76 12.98 -5.76 13.54
CA GLY A 76 13.66 -5.21 14.70
C GLY A 76 13.32 -3.75 15.02
N ALA A 77 12.45 -3.09 14.28
CA ALA A 77 12.00 -1.72 14.56
C ALA A 77 10.95 -1.69 15.70
N ARG A 78 10.84 -0.55 16.38
CA ARG A 78 9.74 -0.29 17.33
C ARG A 78 8.53 0.23 16.53
N ALA A 79 7.66 -0.68 16.07
CA ALA A 79 6.54 -0.34 15.23
C ALA A 79 5.22 -0.24 16.03
N GLN A 80 4.40 0.75 15.68
CA GLN A 80 3.09 0.99 16.27
C GLN A 80 2.06 1.22 15.16
N ASN A 81 0.94 0.49 15.24
CA ASN A 81 -0.20 0.73 14.36
C ASN A 81 -1.11 1.78 14.99
N ILE A 82 -0.92 3.02 14.59
CA ILE A 82 -1.68 4.17 15.07
C ILE A 82 -2.17 5.04 13.92
N SER A 83 -3.25 5.77 14.15
CA SER A 83 -3.78 6.72 13.18
C SER A 83 -2.77 7.84 12.88
N PHE A 84 -2.94 8.56 11.77
CA PHE A 84 -2.13 9.75 11.55
C PHE A 84 -2.44 10.88 12.53
N ALA A 85 -3.68 10.97 13.02
CA ALA A 85 -4.04 11.97 14.02
C ALA A 85 -3.22 11.80 15.31
N ASP A 86 -3.05 10.55 15.75
CA ASP A 86 -2.26 10.21 16.95
C ASP A 86 -0.75 10.26 16.68
N ALA A 87 -0.33 9.98 15.45
CA ALA A 87 1.09 9.97 15.10
C ALA A 87 1.69 11.37 14.96
N MET A 88 0.95 12.36 14.43
CA MET A 88 1.49 13.68 14.13
C MET A 88 2.12 14.39 15.34
N PRO A 89 1.49 14.47 16.52
CA PRO A 89 2.14 15.05 17.71
C PRO A 89 3.38 14.29 18.16
N ARG A 90 3.41 12.95 18.02
CA ARG A 90 4.57 12.12 18.37
C ARG A 90 5.71 12.24 17.36
N ILE A 91 5.41 12.51 16.10
CA ILE A 91 6.40 12.84 15.07
C ILE A 91 7.03 14.20 15.39
N ALA A 92 6.21 15.20 15.71
CA ALA A 92 6.67 16.53 16.06
C ALA A 92 7.57 16.54 17.31
N SER A 93 7.26 15.70 18.32
CA SER A 93 8.11 15.54 19.52
C SER A 93 9.36 14.68 19.29
N GLY A 94 9.44 13.94 18.17
CA GLY A 94 10.54 13.02 17.88
C GLY A 94 10.38 11.62 18.53
N GLU A 95 9.30 11.35 19.24
CA GLU A 95 8.99 10.01 19.79
C GLU A 95 8.82 8.98 18.65
N VAL A 96 8.17 9.38 17.56
CA VAL A 96 8.06 8.64 16.30
C VAL A 96 8.99 9.30 15.30
N ASN A 97 10.03 8.60 14.88
CA ASN A 97 11.06 9.11 13.96
C ASN A 97 10.93 8.57 12.53
N ALA A 98 9.90 7.74 12.28
CA ALA A 98 9.62 7.21 10.95
C ALA A 98 8.13 6.90 10.74
N VAL A 99 7.70 6.89 9.47
CA VAL A 99 6.33 6.56 9.05
C VAL A 99 6.37 5.66 7.82
N LEU A 100 5.70 4.52 7.90
CA LEU A 100 5.39 3.71 6.73
C LEU A 100 4.19 4.34 6.02
N SER A 101 4.41 4.86 4.82
CA SER A 101 3.36 5.47 3.99
C SER A 101 3.84 5.60 2.55
N SER A 102 2.93 5.85 1.61
CA SER A 102 3.33 6.28 0.26
C SER A 102 3.87 7.71 0.29
N GLY A 103 4.56 8.08 -0.80
CA GLY A 103 4.96 9.47 -1.01
C GLY A 103 3.78 10.44 -0.93
N ASP A 104 2.65 10.11 -1.58
CA ASP A 104 1.41 10.91 -1.55
C ASP A 104 0.85 11.06 -0.14
N GLY A 105 0.80 9.95 0.62
CA GLY A 105 0.26 9.94 1.97
C GLY A 105 1.06 10.82 2.93
N GLY A 106 2.38 10.83 2.77
CA GLY A 106 3.27 11.68 3.54
C GLY A 106 3.24 13.13 3.08
N ALA A 107 3.25 13.36 1.76
CA ALA A 107 3.19 14.69 1.17
C ALA A 107 1.89 15.44 1.55
N GLY A 108 0.76 14.74 1.54
CA GLY A 108 -0.51 15.33 1.96
C GLY A 108 -0.57 15.77 3.42
N ARG A 109 0.39 15.34 4.24
CA ARG A 109 0.54 15.72 5.66
C ARG A 109 1.81 16.51 5.94
N LYS A 110 2.52 16.90 4.88
CA LYS A 110 3.77 17.65 4.97
C LYS A 110 4.79 16.99 5.91
N LEU A 111 4.90 15.64 5.84
CA LEU A 111 5.83 14.91 6.70
C LEU A 111 7.28 15.39 6.58
N TRP A 112 7.64 16.04 5.47
CA TRP A 112 8.96 16.65 5.27
C TRP A 112 9.35 17.69 6.31
N GLU A 113 8.40 18.29 7.03
CA GLU A 113 8.69 19.23 8.11
C GLU A 113 9.43 18.56 9.28
N HIS A 114 9.28 17.25 9.45
CA HIS A 114 9.87 16.47 10.52
C HIS A 114 10.71 15.27 10.04
N LEU A 115 10.34 14.72 8.88
CA LEU A 115 10.91 13.49 8.30
C LEU A 115 11.38 13.79 6.87
N PRO A 116 12.57 14.40 6.70
CA PRO A 116 13.04 14.92 5.42
C PRO A 116 13.56 13.84 4.45
N ARG A 117 13.45 12.57 4.79
CA ARG A 117 13.93 11.45 3.98
C ARG A 117 12.79 10.49 3.63
N PHE A 118 12.89 9.88 2.47
CA PHE A 118 11.97 8.84 2.00
C PHE A 118 12.76 7.70 1.38
N ALA A 119 12.77 6.53 2.03
CA ALA A 119 13.37 5.32 1.49
C ALA A 119 12.34 4.53 0.68
N GLU A 120 12.60 4.38 -0.63
CA GLU A 120 11.74 3.69 -1.59
C GLU A 120 11.88 2.16 -1.46
N ILE A 121 11.39 1.61 -0.36
CA ILE A 121 11.44 0.15 -0.12
C ILE A 121 10.42 -0.62 -0.96
N ASN A 122 9.44 0.06 -1.54
CA ASN A 122 8.33 -0.53 -2.29
C ASN A 122 7.63 -1.65 -1.48
N TYR A 123 7.25 -1.33 -0.24
CA TYR A 123 6.71 -2.29 0.72
C TYR A 123 5.44 -2.96 0.22
N ALA A 124 4.49 -2.19 -0.26
CA ALA A 124 3.23 -2.64 -0.85
C ALA A 124 2.66 -1.55 -1.75
N MET A 125 1.88 -1.95 -2.75
CA MET A 125 1.06 -1.08 -3.59
C MET A 125 -0.41 -1.40 -3.32
N PRO A 126 -1.03 -0.78 -2.30
CA PRO A 126 -2.41 -1.07 -1.94
C PRO A 126 -3.38 -0.54 -3.00
N VAL A 127 -4.60 -1.05 -2.97
CA VAL A 127 -5.71 -0.51 -3.76
C VAL A 127 -6.81 -0.02 -2.84
N SER A 128 -7.46 1.08 -3.20
CA SER A 128 -8.76 1.43 -2.65
C SER A 128 -9.85 0.70 -3.42
N VAL A 129 -10.88 0.33 -2.70
CA VAL A 129 -12.03 -0.40 -3.23
C VAL A 129 -13.26 0.49 -3.12
N ALA A 130 -13.94 0.76 -4.23
CA ALA A 130 -15.22 1.45 -4.24
C ALA A 130 -16.34 0.41 -4.33
N THR A 131 -17.28 0.46 -3.39
CA THR A 131 -18.41 -0.45 -3.33
C THR A 131 -19.73 0.30 -3.25
N MET A 132 -20.80 -0.38 -3.60
CA MET A 132 -22.17 0.06 -3.41
C MET A 132 -22.94 -1.05 -2.70
N ASN A 133 -23.92 -0.71 -1.87
CA ASN A 133 -24.83 -1.70 -1.34
C ASN A 133 -25.46 -2.52 -2.47
N LEU A 134 -25.36 -3.86 -2.40
CA LEU A 134 -25.77 -4.75 -3.47
C LEU A 134 -27.28 -4.66 -3.73
N GLN A 135 -28.09 -4.58 -2.68
CA GLN A 135 -29.54 -4.49 -2.77
C GLN A 135 -29.97 -3.17 -3.43
N ALA A 136 -29.32 -2.06 -3.03
CA ALA A 136 -29.57 -0.76 -3.66
C ALA A 136 -29.17 -0.76 -5.15
N TYR A 137 -28.05 -1.39 -5.50
CA TYR A 137 -27.65 -1.56 -6.90
C TYR A 137 -28.65 -2.39 -7.70
N GLN A 138 -29.15 -3.50 -7.12
CA GLN A 138 -30.13 -4.38 -7.77
C GLN A 138 -31.52 -3.73 -7.96
N ALA A 139 -31.88 -2.80 -7.07
CA ALA A 139 -33.13 -2.04 -7.16
C ALA A 139 -33.13 -0.98 -8.26
N LEU A 140 -31.99 -0.63 -8.81
CA LEU A 140 -31.89 0.32 -9.93
C LEU A 140 -32.46 -0.30 -11.22
N ASP A 141 -33.00 0.56 -12.09
CA ASP A 141 -33.35 0.17 -13.45
C ASP A 141 -32.13 -0.22 -14.30
N ALA A 142 -32.32 -0.93 -15.39
CA ALA A 142 -31.28 -1.44 -16.24
C ALA A 142 -30.40 -0.32 -16.87
N LYS A 143 -30.97 0.87 -17.13
CA LYS A 143 -30.21 2.02 -17.67
C LYS A 143 -29.26 2.58 -16.63
N SER A 144 -29.74 2.79 -15.41
CA SER A 144 -28.95 3.29 -14.30
C SER A 144 -27.83 2.32 -13.92
N ARG A 145 -28.08 1.00 -13.86
CA ARG A 145 -27.03 0.00 -13.62
C ARG A 145 -25.94 0.04 -14.68
N ARG A 146 -26.31 0.09 -15.97
CA ARG A 146 -25.33 0.22 -17.07
C ARG A 146 -24.50 1.49 -16.96
N ALA A 147 -25.12 2.63 -16.62
CA ALA A 147 -24.42 3.89 -16.46
C ALA A 147 -23.39 3.82 -15.31
N ILE A 148 -23.75 3.23 -14.17
CA ILE A 148 -22.82 3.02 -13.03
C ILE A 148 -21.67 2.09 -13.43
N ASP A 149 -21.96 0.94 -14.05
CA ASP A 149 -20.92 -0.01 -14.45
C ASP A 149 -19.95 0.61 -15.47
N GLN A 150 -20.45 1.39 -16.41
CA GLN A 150 -19.64 2.10 -17.41
C GLN A 150 -18.76 3.17 -16.76
N ALA A 151 -19.33 3.99 -15.87
CA ALA A 151 -18.59 5.02 -15.15
C ALA A 151 -17.51 4.40 -14.24
N ALA A 152 -17.84 3.28 -13.57
CA ALA A 152 -16.90 2.54 -12.73
C ALA A 152 -15.72 1.99 -13.54
N ALA A 153 -15.99 1.35 -14.67
CA ALA A 153 -14.97 0.80 -15.57
C ALA A 153 -14.06 1.91 -16.13
N GLN A 154 -14.64 3.04 -16.54
CA GLN A 154 -13.90 4.19 -17.04
C GLN A 154 -13.01 4.79 -15.94
N THR A 155 -13.56 4.98 -14.74
CA THR A 155 -12.81 5.51 -13.57
C THR A 155 -11.62 4.60 -13.25
N GLU A 156 -11.82 3.28 -13.17
CA GLU A 156 -10.74 2.32 -12.91
C GLU A 156 -9.63 2.44 -13.96
N ALA A 157 -10.00 2.40 -15.25
CA ALA A 157 -9.05 2.49 -16.35
C ALA A 157 -8.21 3.78 -16.29
N GLU A 158 -8.86 4.93 -16.03
CA GLU A 158 -8.19 6.22 -15.90
C GLU A 158 -7.25 6.28 -14.69
N GLN A 159 -7.65 5.77 -13.53
CA GLN A 159 -6.80 5.77 -12.33
C GLN A 159 -5.55 4.92 -12.54
N TRP A 160 -5.68 3.74 -13.12
CA TRP A 160 -4.54 2.89 -13.48
C TRP A 160 -3.64 3.48 -14.59
N LYS A 161 -4.16 4.37 -15.42
CA LYS A 161 -3.37 5.11 -16.41
C LYS A 161 -2.60 6.26 -15.79
N ARG A 162 -3.22 6.96 -14.84
CA ARG A 162 -2.67 8.20 -14.25
C ARG A 162 -1.62 7.97 -13.15
N ILE A 163 -1.54 6.75 -12.59
CA ILE A 163 -0.71 6.49 -11.39
C ILE A 163 0.77 6.78 -11.62
N GLU A 164 1.32 6.51 -12.81
CA GLU A 164 2.75 6.76 -13.10
C GLU A 164 3.06 8.26 -13.12
N GLY A 165 2.25 9.05 -13.81
CA GLY A 165 2.41 10.51 -13.84
C GLY A 165 2.20 11.13 -12.45
N ARG A 166 1.24 10.63 -11.67
CA ARG A 166 1.01 11.03 -10.29
C ARG A 166 2.22 10.76 -9.40
N LEU A 167 2.86 9.59 -9.55
CA LEU A 167 4.06 9.24 -8.80
C LEU A 167 5.22 10.19 -9.09
N GLN A 168 5.47 10.49 -10.38
CA GLN A 168 6.51 11.44 -10.80
C GLN A 168 6.25 12.85 -10.25
N GLN A 169 5.02 13.34 -10.36
CA GLN A 169 4.63 14.65 -9.87
C GLN A 169 4.79 14.74 -8.34
N ASN A 170 4.41 13.68 -7.63
CA ASN A 170 4.55 13.62 -6.19
C ASN A 170 6.03 13.64 -5.77
N TYR A 171 6.91 12.88 -6.41
CA TYR A 171 8.34 12.89 -6.14
C TYR A 171 8.98 14.24 -6.46
N ALA A 172 8.55 14.91 -7.52
CA ALA A 172 8.97 16.27 -7.81
C ALA A 172 8.58 17.25 -6.70
N ASN A 173 7.32 17.15 -6.21
CA ASN A 173 6.84 17.96 -5.09
C ASN A 173 7.61 17.67 -3.78
N MET A 174 7.87 16.41 -3.48
CA MET A 174 8.67 16.03 -2.31
C MET A 174 10.07 16.64 -2.36
N ARG A 175 10.78 16.53 -3.49
CA ARG A 175 12.12 17.13 -3.68
C ARG A 175 12.07 18.64 -3.56
N LYS A 176 11.06 19.32 -4.12
CA LYS A 176 10.87 20.77 -3.99
C LYS A 176 10.74 21.21 -2.52
N ASN A 177 10.20 20.35 -1.66
CA ASN A 177 10.08 20.57 -0.22
C ASN A 177 11.23 19.98 0.61
N GLY A 178 12.39 19.73 -0.02
CA GLY A 178 13.62 19.32 0.68
C GLY A 178 13.71 17.82 1.01
N VAL A 179 12.81 16.97 0.50
CA VAL A 179 12.90 15.53 0.77
C VAL A 179 14.00 14.89 -0.04
N THR A 180 14.90 14.21 0.63
CA THR A 180 15.84 13.28 -0.01
C THR A 180 15.14 11.94 -0.25
N ILE A 181 15.02 11.53 -1.51
CA ILE A 181 14.40 10.26 -1.90
C ILE A 181 15.52 9.24 -2.16
N ASP A 182 15.62 8.25 -1.28
CA ASP A 182 16.58 7.16 -1.37
C ASP A 182 15.96 6.01 -2.20
N THR A 183 16.24 5.98 -3.50
CA THR A 183 15.71 4.95 -4.43
C THR A 183 16.52 3.66 -4.40
N ALA A 184 17.80 3.74 -4.03
CA ALA A 184 18.73 2.63 -3.94
C ALA A 184 18.84 2.10 -2.50
N VAL A 185 17.74 1.54 -1.98
CA VAL A 185 17.75 0.93 -0.64
C VAL A 185 18.64 -0.32 -0.63
N PRO A 186 19.61 -0.43 0.30
CA PRO A 186 20.57 -1.54 0.33
C PRO A 186 19.94 -2.92 0.43
N MET A 187 20.55 -3.90 -0.24
CA MET A 187 20.08 -5.29 -0.24
C MET A 187 19.92 -5.91 1.16
N PRO A 188 20.80 -5.66 2.15
CA PRO A 188 20.60 -6.16 3.51
C PRO A 188 19.29 -5.68 4.15
N VAL A 189 18.90 -4.40 3.94
CA VAL A 189 17.64 -3.83 4.44
C VAL A 189 16.45 -4.49 3.76
N ARG A 190 16.49 -4.61 2.42
CA ARG A 190 15.45 -5.30 1.64
C ARG A 190 15.29 -6.77 2.06
N LYS A 191 16.41 -7.47 2.29
CA LYS A 191 16.41 -8.86 2.76
C LYS A 191 15.79 -8.97 4.14
N ALA A 192 16.17 -8.12 5.10
CA ALA A 192 15.61 -8.12 6.45
C ALA A 192 14.09 -7.94 6.44
N LEU A 193 13.57 -7.00 5.65
CA LEU A 193 12.13 -6.79 5.50
C LEU A 193 11.42 -7.97 4.82
N LYS A 194 12.04 -8.57 3.82
CA LYS A 194 11.51 -9.77 3.15
C LYS A 194 11.43 -10.97 4.07
N ASP A 195 12.48 -11.21 4.83
CA ASP A 195 12.55 -12.32 5.79
C ASP A 195 11.51 -12.12 6.92
N ALA A 196 11.40 -10.90 7.44
CA ALA A 196 10.41 -10.54 8.45
C ALA A 196 8.96 -10.73 7.98
N ALA A 197 8.70 -10.59 6.68
CA ALA A 197 7.36 -10.76 6.09
C ALA A 197 7.01 -12.24 5.79
N ALA A 198 7.95 -13.17 5.87
CA ALA A 198 7.76 -14.55 5.40
C ALA A 198 6.61 -15.27 6.13
N ASP A 199 6.51 -15.10 7.45
CA ASP A 199 5.45 -15.72 8.25
C ASP A 199 4.07 -15.13 7.94
N SER A 200 3.96 -13.81 7.79
CA SER A 200 2.71 -13.14 7.42
C SER A 200 2.21 -13.63 6.05
N VAL A 201 3.13 -13.89 5.10
CA VAL A 201 2.79 -14.49 3.80
C VAL A 201 2.27 -15.90 3.97
N LYS A 202 2.94 -16.75 4.77
CA LYS A 202 2.49 -18.14 5.04
C LYS A 202 1.12 -18.18 5.72
N GLN A 203 0.90 -17.33 6.72
CA GLN A 203 -0.39 -17.21 7.40
C GLN A 203 -1.50 -16.79 6.44
N TRP A 204 -1.20 -15.83 5.56
CA TRP A 204 -2.15 -15.42 4.53
C TRP A 204 -2.42 -16.56 3.52
N GLU A 205 -1.39 -17.28 3.06
CA GLU A 205 -1.54 -18.44 2.16
C GLU A 205 -2.46 -19.51 2.77
N ALA A 206 -2.31 -19.77 4.07
CA ALA A 206 -3.16 -20.71 4.79
C ALA A 206 -4.62 -20.22 4.94
N ALA A 207 -4.83 -18.93 5.18
CA ALA A 207 -6.15 -18.35 5.40
C ALA A 207 -6.92 -18.05 4.09
N ALA A 208 -6.22 -17.77 3.00
CA ALA A 208 -6.82 -17.30 1.74
C ALA A 208 -7.54 -18.40 0.94
N GLY A 209 -7.38 -19.65 1.31
CA GLY A 209 -8.04 -20.79 0.66
C GLY A 209 -7.69 -20.96 -0.82
N PRO A 210 -8.50 -21.72 -1.58
CA PRO A 210 -8.22 -22.01 -2.99
C PRO A 210 -8.16 -20.78 -3.89
N ASP A 211 -9.01 -19.79 -3.65
CA ASP A 211 -9.06 -18.55 -4.44
C ASP A 211 -7.74 -17.75 -4.29
N GLY A 212 -7.23 -17.62 -3.07
CA GLY A 212 -5.95 -16.96 -2.82
C GLY A 212 -4.76 -17.70 -3.41
N LEU A 213 -4.74 -19.03 -3.32
CA LEU A 213 -3.69 -19.85 -3.93
C LEU A 213 -3.69 -19.73 -5.47
N ASN A 214 -4.86 -19.64 -6.10
CA ASN A 214 -4.96 -19.43 -7.54
C ASN A 214 -4.43 -18.06 -7.97
N ILE A 215 -4.70 -17.01 -7.20
CA ILE A 215 -4.14 -15.67 -7.42
C ILE A 215 -2.62 -15.73 -7.37
N LEU A 216 -2.03 -16.37 -6.35
CA LEU A 216 -0.58 -16.50 -6.24
C LEU A 216 0.03 -17.31 -7.37
N LYS A 217 -0.62 -18.39 -7.81
CA LYS A 217 -0.18 -19.19 -8.97
C LYS A 217 -0.17 -18.35 -10.24
N ALA A 218 -1.19 -17.54 -10.47
CA ALA A 218 -1.26 -16.63 -11.62
C ALA A 218 -0.11 -15.60 -11.62
N MET A 219 0.30 -15.12 -10.44
CA MET A 219 1.41 -14.18 -10.28
C MET A 219 2.81 -14.82 -10.38
N ARG A 220 2.91 -16.15 -10.27
CA ARG A 220 4.18 -16.89 -10.38
C ARG A 220 4.51 -17.31 -11.81
N ARG A 221 3.56 -17.22 -12.72
CA ARG A 221 3.81 -17.49 -14.14
C ARG A 221 4.69 -16.38 -14.72
N PRO A 222 5.74 -16.74 -15.48
CA PRO A 222 6.67 -15.80 -16.08
C PRO A 222 5.99 -14.87 -17.10
#